data_82991ca7b1d9118bb13ec75f031b54cf
#
_entry.id   82991ca7b1d9118bb13ec75f031b54cf
#
_cell.length_a   1.000
_cell.length_b   1.000
_cell.length_c   1.000
_cell.angle_alpha   90.00
_cell.angle_beta   90.00
_cell.angle_gamma   90.00
#
_symmetry.space_group_name_H-M   'P 1'
#
loop_
_entity.id
_entity.type
_entity.pdbx_description
1 polymer ?
#
loop_
_entity_poly.entity_id
_entity_poly.type
_entity_poly.pdbx_seq_one_letter_code
_entity_poly.pdbx_strand_id
1 'polypeptide(L)'
;MQSFSLVIASILVLVLFYLTLFRPWQLRWGATDDEINRPMPGDDIVSKPSFNATRAVTINAPAENIYPWIVQMGVTRAGWYSYDLLDNLARPSAESILAEHQNIQIGDVIAMSPDGKQGMRVKDFRKNKWMLWWDNIGDSSWVWEIYSDGEAHSRLVTRVRVKYSWFSPAIAFHMLIEFFDIVMMRKCMLGIKRRAEAMPFAKS
;
A
#
# COMPACT_ATOMS: atom_id res chain seq x y z
N MET A 1 -43.76 -6.50 4.70
CA MET A 1 -43.38 -5.38 3.80
C MET A 1 -42.54 -4.31 4.52
N GLN A 2 -42.95 -3.79 5.67
CA GLN A 2 -42.18 -2.74 6.41
C GLN A 2 -40.72 -3.17 6.76
N SER A 3 -40.52 -4.39 7.25
CA SER A 3 -39.18 -4.87 7.60
C SER A 3 -38.23 -4.96 6.39
N PHE A 4 -38.74 -5.33 5.22
CA PHE A 4 -37.95 -5.39 3.97
C PHE A 4 -37.52 -4.01 3.48
N SER A 5 -38.46 -3.02 3.56
CA SER A 5 -38.19 -1.63 3.20
C SER A 5 -37.14 -0.99 4.13
N LEU A 6 -37.18 -1.30 5.43
CA LEU A 6 -36.20 -0.85 6.41
C LEU A 6 -34.80 -1.42 6.12
N VAL A 7 -34.71 -2.70 5.77
CA VAL A 7 -33.43 -3.33 5.41
C VAL A 7 -32.82 -2.67 4.18
N ILE A 8 -33.61 -2.46 3.12
CA ILE A 8 -33.14 -1.76 1.91
C ILE A 8 -32.67 -0.35 2.23
N ALA A 9 -33.46 0.41 2.98
CA ALA A 9 -33.08 1.77 3.37
C ALA A 9 -31.77 1.80 4.17
N SER A 10 -31.57 0.85 5.10
CA SER A 10 -30.33 0.74 5.87
C SER A 10 -29.13 0.43 4.97
N ILE A 11 -29.28 -0.48 4.00
CA ILE A 11 -28.19 -0.81 3.04
C ILE A 11 -27.86 0.43 2.20
N LEU A 12 -28.85 1.16 1.70
CA LEU A 12 -28.62 2.38 0.92
C LEU A 12 -27.88 3.45 1.73
N VAL A 13 -28.26 3.64 2.99
CA VAL A 13 -27.56 4.58 3.89
C VAL A 13 -26.11 4.16 4.11
N LEU A 14 -25.84 2.88 4.34
CA LEU A 14 -24.48 2.36 4.52
C LEU A 14 -23.62 2.54 3.25
N VAL A 15 -24.20 2.24 2.08
CA VAL A 15 -23.51 2.44 0.80
C VAL A 15 -23.23 3.93 0.56
N LEU A 16 -24.20 4.79 0.81
CA LEU A 16 -24.03 6.24 0.68
C LEU A 16 -22.94 6.76 1.64
N PHE A 17 -22.97 6.36 2.90
CA PHE A 17 -21.94 6.69 3.88
C PHE A 17 -20.54 6.24 3.42
N TYR A 18 -20.46 5.00 2.94
CA TYR A 18 -19.21 4.47 2.41
C TYR A 18 -18.69 5.33 1.26
N LEU A 19 -19.49 5.57 0.24
CA LEU A 19 -19.06 6.27 -0.98
C LEU A 19 -18.74 7.75 -0.74
N THR A 20 -19.48 8.43 0.16
CA THR A 20 -19.36 9.89 0.34
C THR A 20 -18.39 10.31 1.45
N LEU A 21 -18.22 9.51 2.49
CA LEU A 21 -17.41 9.87 3.65
C LEU A 21 -16.23 8.93 3.84
N PHE A 22 -16.48 7.62 3.91
CA PHE A 22 -15.43 6.67 4.24
C PHE A 22 -14.45 6.48 3.08
N ARG A 23 -14.93 6.25 1.86
CA ARG A 23 -14.09 6.03 0.69
C ARG A 23 -13.18 7.23 0.36
N PRO A 24 -13.64 8.49 0.31
CA PRO A 24 -12.75 9.63 0.13
C PRO A 24 -11.67 9.76 1.21
N TRP A 25 -12.01 9.50 2.47
CA TRP A 25 -11.05 9.51 3.57
C TRP A 25 -9.99 8.40 3.43
N GLN A 26 -10.40 7.16 3.18
CA GLN A 26 -9.47 6.03 3.06
C GLN A 26 -8.52 6.16 1.87
N LEU A 27 -8.98 6.75 0.77
CA LEU A 27 -8.16 6.93 -0.43
C LEU A 27 -7.01 7.93 -0.21
N ARG A 28 -7.10 8.78 0.81
CA ARG A 28 -6.15 9.85 1.07
C ARG A 28 -5.59 9.90 2.50
N TRP A 29 -5.70 8.78 3.22
CA TRP A 29 -5.30 8.73 4.62
C TRP A 29 -3.87 9.25 4.83
N GLY A 30 -3.74 10.31 5.62
CA GLY A 30 -2.46 10.93 5.97
C GLY A 30 -1.78 11.72 4.86
N ALA A 31 -2.27 11.70 3.62
CA ALA A 31 -1.69 12.45 2.51
C ALA A 31 -2.21 13.90 2.45
N THR A 32 -1.34 14.82 2.04
CA THR A 32 -1.69 16.20 1.72
C THR A 32 -2.27 16.32 0.31
N ASP A 33 -2.93 17.45 0.00
CA ASP A 33 -3.45 17.70 -1.35
C ASP A 33 -2.34 17.74 -2.40
N ASP A 34 -1.17 18.26 -2.06
CA ASP A 34 0.00 18.25 -2.94
C ASP A 34 0.47 16.80 -3.24
N GLU A 35 0.54 15.93 -2.23
CA GLU A 35 0.93 14.52 -2.40
C GLU A 35 -0.09 13.73 -3.23
N ILE A 36 -1.37 14.09 -3.17
CA ILE A 36 -2.42 13.47 -3.98
C ILE A 36 -2.32 13.90 -5.45
N ASN A 37 -2.01 15.16 -5.71
CA ASN A 37 -2.08 15.75 -7.04
C ASN A 37 -0.75 15.70 -7.80
N ARG A 38 0.39 15.52 -7.11
CA ARG A 38 1.69 15.45 -7.79
C ARG A 38 1.83 14.17 -8.61
N PRO A 39 2.52 14.22 -9.77
CA PRO A 39 2.89 13.04 -10.51
C PRO A 39 3.79 12.11 -9.68
N MET A 40 3.54 10.80 -9.76
CA MET A 40 4.37 9.76 -9.14
C MET A 40 4.77 8.71 -10.17
N PRO A 41 5.91 8.01 -9.98
CA PRO A 41 6.30 6.91 -10.87
C PRO A 41 5.18 5.88 -11.03
N GLY A 42 4.86 5.51 -12.28
CA GLY A 42 3.83 4.51 -12.59
C GLY A 42 2.40 5.05 -12.69
N ASP A 43 2.18 6.36 -12.61
CA ASP A 43 0.85 6.96 -12.83
C ASP A 43 0.32 6.74 -14.26
N ASP A 44 1.21 6.54 -15.21
CA ASP A 44 0.93 6.25 -16.62
C ASP A 44 0.51 4.80 -16.87
N ILE A 45 0.86 3.85 -16.00
CA ILE A 45 0.55 2.42 -16.16
C ILE A 45 -0.96 2.20 -16.15
N VAL A 46 -1.66 2.80 -15.19
CA VAL A 46 -3.12 2.71 -15.05
C VAL A 46 -3.73 4.08 -15.29
N SER A 47 -4.00 4.43 -16.54
CA SER A 47 -4.42 5.78 -16.95
C SER A 47 -5.78 6.22 -16.39
N LYS A 48 -6.71 5.28 -16.17
CA LYS A 48 -8.07 5.53 -15.65
C LYS A 48 -8.40 4.55 -14.52
N PRO A 49 -7.79 4.69 -13.34
CA PRO A 49 -8.03 3.77 -12.24
C PRO A 49 -9.45 3.93 -11.67
N SER A 50 -10.08 2.82 -11.32
CA SER A 50 -11.33 2.79 -10.54
C SER A 50 -11.06 2.99 -9.05
N PHE A 51 -9.86 2.55 -8.61
CA PHE A 51 -9.29 2.79 -7.29
C PHE A 51 -7.97 3.53 -7.43
N ASN A 52 -7.84 4.68 -6.79
CA ASN A 52 -6.62 5.50 -6.75
C ASN A 52 -6.42 6.01 -5.33
N ALA A 53 -5.59 5.33 -4.57
CA ALA A 53 -5.34 5.65 -3.17
C ALA A 53 -3.92 6.18 -2.97
N THR A 54 -3.81 7.43 -2.54
CA THR A 54 -2.52 8.04 -2.15
C THR A 54 -2.52 8.22 -0.63
N ARG A 55 -1.60 7.58 0.06
CA ARG A 55 -1.50 7.59 1.52
C ARG A 55 -0.11 7.95 1.97
N ALA A 56 0.01 8.55 3.15
CA ALA A 56 1.30 9.02 3.60
C ALA A 56 1.47 8.99 5.12
N VAL A 57 2.72 8.87 5.56
CA VAL A 57 3.11 8.95 6.96
C VAL A 57 4.47 9.65 7.10
N THR A 58 4.59 10.49 8.11
CA THR A 58 5.89 11.06 8.49
C THR A 58 6.65 10.06 9.36
N ILE A 59 7.92 9.84 9.05
CA ILE A 59 8.84 8.93 9.72
C ILE A 59 10.06 9.73 10.20
N ASN A 60 10.39 9.63 11.48
CA ASN A 60 11.56 10.28 12.07
C ASN A 60 12.80 9.42 11.85
N ALA A 61 13.11 9.21 10.58
CA ALA A 61 14.28 8.47 10.13
C ALA A 61 14.68 8.89 8.71
N PRO A 62 15.95 8.76 8.32
CA PRO A 62 16.41 9.00 6.96
C PRO A 62 15.88 7.94 5.99
N ALA A 63 15.89 8.26 4.71
CA ALA A 63 15.40 7.36 3.65
C ALA A 63 16.13 6.00 3.63
N GLU A 64 17.40 5.99 4.00
CA GLU A 64 18.27 4.81 4.11
C GLU A 64 17.76 3.81 5.14
N ASN A 65 17.10 4.28 6.20
CA ASN A 65 16.49 3.44 7.21
C ASN A 65 15.10 2.94 6.82
N ILE A 66 14.43 3.60 5.86
CA ILE A 66 13.06 3.28 5.43
C ILE A 66 13.08 2.31 4.24
N TYR A 67 13.89 2.60 3.22
CA TYR A 67 13.90 1.89 1.95
C TYR A 67 14.15 0.37 2.09
N PRO A 68 15.06 -0.12 2.94
CA PRO A 68 15.29 -1.55 3.12
C PRO A 68 14.06 -2.33 3.56
N TRP A 69 13.16 -1.72 4.33
CA TRP A 69 11.90 -2.34 4.76
C TRP A 69 10.94 -2.53 3.58
N ILE A 70 10.92 -1.57 2.63
CA ILE A 70 10.11 -1.68 1.41
C ILE A 70 10.66 -2.80 0.51
N VAL A 71 12.00 -2.85 0.35
CA VAL A 71 12.69 -3.84 -0.48
C VAL A 71 12.35 -5.27 -0.08
N GLN A 72 12.29 -5.57 1.20
CA GLN A 72 12.12 -6.94 1.68
C GLN A 72 10.67 -7.38 1.90
N MET A 73 9.64 -6.52 1.63
CA MET A 73 8.23 -6.89 1.80
C MET A 73 7.80 -8.10 0.95
N GLY A 74 6.77 -8.81 1.42
CA GLY A 74 6.13 -9.92 0.73
C GLY A 74 5.89 -11.14 1.62
N VAL A 75 4.86 -11.94 1.30
CA VAL A 75 4.41 -13.10 2.10
C VAL A 75 5.52 -14.13 2.34
N THR A 76 6.34 -14.41 1.35
CA THR A 76 7.43 -15.39 1.45
C THR A 76 8.79 -14.75 1.75
N ARG A 77 8.79 -13.47 2.12
CA ARG A 77 9.96 -12.65 2.42
C ARG A 77 9.91 -12.17 3.88
N ALA A 78 9.89 -10.88 4.10
CA ALA A 78 9.88 -10.30 5.45
C ALA A 78 8.46 -10.06 6.02
N GLY A 79 7.42 -10.46 5.31
CA GLY A 79 6.04 -10.13 5.65
C GLY A 79 5.62 -8.73 5.20
N TRP A 80 4.45 -8.29 5.66
CA TRP A 80 3.85 -7.02 5.27
C TRP A 80 3.85 -5.97 6.38
N TYR A 81 4.37 -6.30 7.56
CA TYR A 81 4.39 -5.45 8.76
C TYR A 81 3.00 -5.00 9.22
N SER A 82 1.98 -5.75 8.85
CA SER A 82 0.57 -5.47 9.07
C SER A 82 -0.06 -6.46 10.05
N TYR A 83 -1.14 -7.15 9.65
CA TYR A 83 -1.80 -8.18 10.45
C TYR A 83 -1.33 -9.56 9.99
N ASP A 84 -0.25 -10.05 10.58
CA ASP A 84 0.41 -11.29 10.17
C ASP A 84 -0.54 -12.51 10.06
N LEU A 85 -1.62 -12.54 10.86
CA LEU A 85 -2.66 -13.57 10.75
C LEU A 85 -3.39 -13.54 9.40
N LEU A 86 -3.58 -12.34 8.83
CA LEU A 86 -4.41 -12.14 7.64
C LEU A 86 -3.57 -12.11 6.35
N ASP A 87 -2.41 -11.45 6.40
CA ASP A 87 -1.63 -11.16 5.20
C ASP A 87 -0.26 -11.86 5.16
N ASN A 88 0.15 -12.54 6.24
CA ASN A 88 1.43 -13.25 6.31
C ASN A 88 1.30 -14.71 6.80
N LEU A 89 0.15 -15.34 6.62
CA LEU A 89 -0.11 -16.75 7.00
C LEU A 89 0.18 -17.02 8.48
N ALA A 90 -0.14 -16.09 9.37
CA ALA A 90 0.18 -16.11 10.78
C ALA A 90 1.69 -16.20 11.10
N ARG A 91 2.57 -15.97 10.12
CA ARG A 91 4.02 -15.90 10.36
C ARG A 91 4.36 -14.47 10.79
N PRO A 92 5.10 -14.28 11.88
CA PRO A 92 5.51 -12.93 12.28
C PRO A 92 6.32 -12.22 11.18
N SER A 93 5.99 -10.97 10.91
CA SER A 93 6.79 -10.12 10.04
C SER A 93 8.16 -9.86 10.67
N ALA A 94 9.21 -9.78 9.85
CA ALA A 94 10.57 -9.55 10.31
C ALA A 94 10.72 -8.26 11.13
N GLU A 95 11.52 -8.33 12.19
CA GLU A 95 11.88 -7.18 13.04
C GLU A 95 13.30 -6.65 12.76
N SER A 96 13.99 -7.22 11.75
CA SER A 96 15.31 -6.79 11.30
C SER A 96 15.40 -6.80 9.77
N ILE A 97 16.42 -6.13 9.24
CA ILE A 97 16.73 -6.17 7.82
C ILE A 97 17.37 -7.52 7.49
N LEU A 98 16.79 -8.21 6.51
CA LEU A 98 17.21 -9.53 6.01
C LEU A 98 18.08 -9.32 4.78
N ALA A 99 19.37 -9.60 4.90
CA ALA A 99 20.35 -9.34 3.84
C ALA A 99 20.02 -10.06 2.53
N GLU A 100 19.48 -11.28 2.62
CA GLU A 100 19.05 -12.11 1.49
C GLU A 100 17.91 -11.50 0.65
N HIS A 101 17.17 -10.55 1.21
CA HIS A 101 16.10 -9.86 0.53
C HIS A 101 16.45 -8.45 0.04
N GLN A 102 17.68 -7.99 0.21
CA GLN A 102 18.07 -6.63 -0.16
C GLN A 102 18.54 -6.48 -1.62
N ASN A 103 18.85 -7.57 -2.29
CA ASN A 103 19.27 -7.54 -3.70
C ASN A 103 18.05 -7.69 -4.62
N ILE A 104 17.23 -6.63 -4.72
CA ILE A 104 16.04 -6.60 -5.55
C ILE A 104 16.38 -6.25 -7.00
N GLN A 105 15.70 -6.87 -7.95
CA GLN A 105 15.88 -6.63 -9.38
C GLN A 105 14.55 -6.33 -10.08
N ILE A 106 14.62 -5.65 -11.21
CA ILE A 106 13.45 -5.47 -12.09
C ILE A 106 12.94 -6.83 -12.54
N GLY A 107 11.64 -7.07 -12.41
CA GLY A 107 11.00 -8.34 -12.71
C GLY A 107 10.80 -9.26 -11.51
N ASP A 108 11.47 -9.02 -10.38
CA ASP A 108 11.27 -9.80 -9.16
C ASP A 108 9.81 -9.76 -8.70
N VAL A 109 9.33 -10.89 -8.17
CA VAL A 109 7.97 -11.02 -7.66
C VAL A 109 7.91 -10.62 -6.19
N ILE A 110 7.08 -9.64 -5.90
CA ILE A 110 6.64 -9.31 -4.54
C ILE A 110 5.42 -10.16 -4.25
N ALA A 111 5.65 -11.29 -3.60
CA ALA A 111 4.64 -12.31 -3.41
C ALA A 111 3.49 -11.85 -2.52
N MET A 112 2.26 -12.05 -3.00
CA MET A 112 0.99 -11.79 -2.30
C MET A 112 0.21 -13.07 -2.03
N SER A 113 0.62 -14.20 -2.61
CA SER A 113 0.02 -15.51 -2.41
C SER A 113 0.91 -16.40 -1.53
N PRO A 114 0.30 -17.37 -0.82
CA PRO A 114 1.00 -18.30 0.07
C PRO A 114 2.08 -19.14 -0.61
N ASP A 115 1.89 -19.45 -1.90
CA ASP A 115 2.83 -20.23 -2.71
C ASP A 115 3.96 -19.39 -3.33
N GLY A 116 3.95 -18.08 -3.08
CA GLY A 116 4.96 -17.13 -3.60
C GLY A 116 4.88 -16.87 -5.11
N LYS A 117 3.91 -17.43 -5.83
CA LYS A 117 3.84 -17.35 -7.30
C LYS A 117 3.03 -16.19 -7.81
N GLN A 118 2.02 -15.75 -7.05
CA GLN A 118 1.18 -14.62 -7.42
C GLN A 118 1.58 -13.38 -6.62
N GLY A 119 1.57 -12.26 -7.30
CA GLY A 119 1.94 -10.98 -6.70
C GLY A 119 2.22 -9.93 -7.75
N MET A 120 2.68 -8.79 -7.32
CA MET A 120 3.14 -7.73 -8.20
C MET A 120 4.61 -7.93 -8.55
N ARG A 121 5.03 -7.40 -9.69
CA ARG A 121 6.45 -7.42 -10.11
C ARG A 121 7.07 -6.06 -9.91
N VAL A 122 8.35 -6.06 -9.54
CA VAL A 122 9.15 -4.85 -9.54
C VAL A 122 9.24 -4.34 -10.98
N LYS A 123 8.66 -3.18 -11.24
CA LYS A 123 8.69 -2.51 -12.55
C LYS A 123 9.94 -1.68 -12.72
N ASP A 124 10.25 -0.90 -11.68
CA ASP A 124 11.40 0.01 -11.65
C ASP A 124 11.63 0.48 -10.21
N PHE A 125 12.81 1.01 -9.92
CA PHE A 125 13.11 1.57 -8.61
C PHE A 125 14.31 2.52 -8.65
N ARG A 126 14.36 3.41 -7.67
CA ARG A 126 15.53 4.23 -7.37
C ARG A 126 15.85 4.09 -5.89
N LYS A 127 17.00 3.48 -5.59
CA LYS A 127 17.44 3.20 -4.21
C LYS A 127 17.29 4.45 -3.32
N ASN A 128 16.74 4.25 -2.12
CA ASN A 128 16.45 5.27 -1.10
C ASN A 128 15.49 6.38 -1.55
N LYS A 129 14.82 6.20 -2.68
CA LYS A 129 13.86 7.20 -3.19
C LYS A 129 12.50 6.62 -3.47
N TRP A 130 12.40 5.58 -4.29
CA TRP A 130 11.12 4.98 -4.63
C TRP A 130 11.24 3.56 -5.16
N MET A 131 10.15 2.81 -5.08
CA MET A 131 9.99 1.48 -5.67
C MET A 131 8.60 1.36 -6.28
N LEU A 132 8.53 0.91 -7.51
CA LEU A 132 7.31 0.74 -8.29
C LEU A 132 7.07 -0.73 -8.59
N TRP A 133 5.87 -1.20 -8.24
CA TRP A 133 5.37 -2.53 -8.55
C TRP A 133 4.18 -2.43 -9.51
N TRP A 134 3.97 -3.48 -10.30
CA TRP A 134 2.85 -3.59 -11.21
C TRP A 134 2.44 -5.05 -11.43
N ASP A 135 1.25 -5.29 -11.98
CA ASP A 135 0.71 -6.63 -12.24
C ASP A 135 1.19 -7.26 -13.56
N ASN A 136 2.06 -6.58 -14.30
CA ASN A 136 2.59 -6.98 -15.61
C ASN A 136 1.58 -6.94 -16.78
N ILE A 137 0.32 -6.54 -16.55
CA ILE A 137 -0.70 -6.35 -17.60
C ILE A 137 -1.21 -4.91 -17.70
N GLY A 138 -0.97 -4.07 -16.68
CA GLY A 138 -1.31 -2.66 -16.66
C GLY A 138 -2.66 -2.34 -16.04
N ASP A 139 -3.26 -3.27 -15.32
CA ASP A 139 -4.51 -3.05 -14.57
C ASP A 139 -4.27 -2.66 -13.11
N SER A 140 -3.04 -2.85 -12.59
CA SER A 140 -2.65 -2.33 -11.29
C SER A 140 -1.19 -1.87 -11.21
N SER A 141 -0.96 -0.82 -10.42
CA SER A 141 0.35 -0.30 -10.05
C SER A 141 0.37 0.10 -8.58
N TRP A 142 1.53 -0.02 -7.97
CA TRP A 142 1.75 0.34 -6.58
C TRP A 142 3.15 0.93 -6.42
N VAL A 143 3.21 2.21 -6.08
CA VAL A 143 4.48 2.92 -5.83
C VAL A 143 4.62 3.24 -4.35
N TRP A 144 5.83 3.11 -3.87
CA TRP A 144 6.33 3.59 -2.59
C TRP A 144 7.37 4.66 -2.87
N GLU A 145 7.18 5.86 -2.37
CA GLU A 145 8.10 6.98 -2.57
C GLU A 145 8.49 7.61 -1.24
N ILE A 146 9.77 7.98 -1.10
CA ILE A 146 10.33 8.55 0.11
C ILE A 146 10.84 9.95 -0.23
N TYR A 147 10.28 10.93 0.42
CA TYR A 147 10.73 12.31 0.35
C TYR A 147 11.49 12.64 1.62
N SER A 148 12.80 12.91 1.51
CA SER A 148 13.62 13.34 2.64
C SER A 148 13.28 14.79 2.99
N ASP A 149 13.07 15.05 4.28
CA ASP A 149 12.87 16.36 4.87
C ASP A 149 14.00 16.58 5.90
N GLY A 150 15.18 16.97 5.39
CA GLY A 150 16.41 17.04 6.16
C GLY A 150 17.05 15.65 6.39
N GLU A 151 17.99 15.58 7.33
CA GLU A 151 18.78 14.38 7.60
C GLU A 151 18.05 13.34 8.48
N ALA A 152 17.10 13.79 9.30
CA ALA A 152 16.47 12.97 10.34
C ALA A 152 14.99 12.66 10.08
N HIS A 153 14.39 13.21 9.05
CA HIS A 153 12.95 13.07 8.78
C HIS A 153 12.71 12.70 7.34
N SER A 154 11.72 11.88 7.12
CA SER A 154 11.27 11.53 5.78
C SER A 154 9.75 11.41 5.75
N ARG A 155 9.21 11.61 4.56
CA ARG A 155 7.82 11.40 4.25
C ARG A 155 7.69 10.18 3.37
N LEU A 156 7.06 9.11 3.89
CA LEU A 156 6.73 7.92 3.11
C LEU A 156 5.35 8.11 2.50
N VAL A 157 5.29 8.14 1.18
CA VAL A 157 4.05 8.23 0.40
C VAL A 157 3.89 6.97 -0.43
N THR A 158 2.69 6.41 -0.45
CA THR A 158 2.37 5.27 -1.31
C THR A 158 1.14 5.57 -2.14
N ARG A 159 1.15 5.16 -3.42
CA ARG A 159 0.01 5.25 -4.32
C ARG A 159 -0.29 3.90 -4.94
N VAL A 160 -1.53 3.44 -4.73
CA VAL A 160 -2.07 2.24 -5.35
C VAL A 160 -3.10 2.65 -6.38
N ARG A 161 -2.97 2.14 -7.59
CA ARG A 161 -3.91 2.37 -8.69
C ARG A 161 -4.38 1.02 -9.22
N VAL A 162 -5.70 0.82 -9.27
CA VAL A 162 -6.30 -0.43 -9.77
C VAL A 162 -7.45 -0.08 -10.70
N LYS A 163 -7.54 -0.81 -11.79
CA LYS A 163 -8.64 -0.73 -12.75
C LYS A 163 -9.57 -1.93 -12.56
N TYR A 164 -10.83 -1.66 -12.32
CA TYR A 164 -11.92 -2.64 -12.31
C TYR A 164 -13.20 -1.99 -12.82
N SER A 165 -14.19 -2.81 -13.19
CA SER A 165 -15.48 -2.32 -13.67
C SER A 165 -16.46 -2.10 -12.52
N TRP A 166 -17.01 -0.89 -12.39
CA TRP A 166 -18.08 -0.55 -11.45
C TRP A 166 -19.41 -1.29 -11.74
N PHE A 167 -19.60 -1.71 -13.00
CA PHE A 167 -20.81 -2.43 -13.43
C PHE A 167 -20.62 -3.96 -13.47
N SER A 168 -19.55 -4.46 -12.86
CA SER A 168 -19.32 -5.89 -12.70
C SER A 168 -20.13 -6.47 -11.53
N PRO A 169 -20.63 -7.70 -11.62
CA PRO A 169 -21.19 -8.42 -10.47
C PRO A 169 -20.21 -8.54 -9.29
N ALA A 170 -18.91 -8.42 -9.57
CA ALA A 170 -17.84 -8.44 -8.56
C ALA A 170 -17.68 -7.10 -7.80
N ILE A 171 -18.49 -6.06 -8.07
CA ILE A 171 -18.30 -4.74 -7.44
C ILE A 171 -18.36 -4.80 -5.91
N ALA A 172 -19.26 -5.59 -5.34
CA ALA A 172 -19.34 -5.76 -3.88
C ALA A 172 -18.04 -6.35 -3.29
N PHE A 173 -17.42 -7.29 -4.00
CA PHE A 173 -16.12 -7.84 -3.63
C PHE A 173 -15.00 -6.81 -3.74
N HIS A 174 -14.97 -6.00 -4.79
CA HIS A 174 -14.00 -4.90 -4.91
C HIS A 174 -14.15 -3.87 -3.78
N MET A 175 -15.37 -3.47 -3.44
CA MET A 175 -15.61 -2.56 -2.31
C MET A 175 -15.14 -3.16 -0.97
N LEU A 176 -15.34 -4.47 -0.78
CA LEU A 176 -14.85 -5.18 0.39
C LEU A 176 -13.31 -5.20 0.45
N ILE A 177 -12.65 -5.47 -0.68
CA ILE A 177 -11.19 -5.41 -0.79
C ILE A 177 -10.68 -3.99 -0.50
N GLU A 178 -11.30 -2.94 -1.05
CA GLU A 178 -10.95 -1.55 -0.75
C GLU A 178 -11.04 -1.22 0.76
N PHE A 179 -12.07 -1.75 1.44
CA PHE A 179 -12.24 -1.56 2.87
C PHE A 179 -11.11 -2.24 3.68
N PHE A 180 -10.76 -3.47 3.34
CA PHE A 180 -9.66 -4.17 4.02
C PHE A 180 -8.30 -3.59 3.67
N ASP A 181 -8.14 -3.04 2.46
CA ASP A 181 -6.90 -2.43 2.01
C ASP A 181 -6.46 -1.29 2.94
N ILE A 182 -7.35 -0.36 3.33
CA ILE A 182 -6.97 0.73 4.24
C ILE A 182 -6.54 0.22 5.62
N VAL A 183 -7.23 -0.80 6.14
CA VAL A 183 -6.91 -1.37 7.47
C VAL A 183 -5.50 -1.98 7.45
N MET A 184 -5.20 -2.77 6.43
CA MET A 184 -3.89 -3.42 6.27
C MET A 184 -2.79 -2.42 5.89
N MET A 185 -3.05 -1.54 4.92
CA MET A 185 -2.10 -0.53 4.46
C MET A 185 -1.68 0.42 5.58
N ARG A 186 -2.64 0.94 6.35
CA ARG A 186 -2.35 1.80 7.50
C ARG A 186 -1.45 1.08 8.51
N LYS A 187 -1.74 -0.17 8.83
CA LYS A 187 -0.93 -0.97 9.74
C LYS A 187 0.47 -1.24 9.18
N CYS A 188 0.57 -1.54 7.88
CA CYS A 188 1.84 -1.73 7.17
C CYS A 188 2.70 -0.46 7.26
N MET A 189 2.18 0.70 6.87
CA MET A 189 2.92 1.97 6.90
C MET A 189 3.39 2.33 8.31
N LEU A 190 2.55 2.13 9.32
CA LEU A 190 2.92 2.32 10.73
C LEU A 190 3.92 1.26 11.21
N GLY A 191 3.87 0.06 10.67
CA GLY A 191 4.83 -1.01 10.90
C GLY A 191 6.21 -0.68 10.35
N ILE A 192 6.28 -0.12 9.13
CA ILE A 192 7.53 0.40 8.55
C ILE A 192 8.06 1.56 9.39
N LYS A 193 7.19 2.53 9.74
CA LYS A 193 7.56 3.68 10.58
C LYS A 193 8.24 3.22 11.87
N ARG A 194 7.59 2.35 12.63
CA ARG A 194 8.12 1.83 13.90
C ARG A 194 9.50 1.20 13.76
N ARG A 195 9.68 0.40 12.71
CA ARG A 195 10.94 -0.32 12.44
C ARG A 195 12.06 0.61 11.99
N ALA A 196 11.76 1.53 11.09
CA ALA A 196 12.72 2.50 10.59
C ALA A 196 13.21 3.45 11.69
N GLU A 197 12.29 3.91 12.55
CA GLU A 197 12.61 4.80 13.69
C GLU A 197 13.38 4.09 14.81
N ALA A 198 13.31 2.75 14.89
CA ALA A 198 14.09 1.95 15.83
C ALA A 198 15.53 1.69 15.39
N MET A 199 15.86 1.95 14.10
CA MET A 199 17.21 1.77 13.59
C MET A 199 18.11 2.93 14.04
N PRO A 200 19.39 2.64 14.40
CA PRO A 200 20.34 3.71 14.66
C PRO A 200 20.54 4.58 13.42
N PHE A 201 20.71 5.88 13.63
CA PHE A 201 21.15 6.76 12.53
C PHE A 201 22.54 6.32 12.07
N ALA A 202 22.69 6.03 10.78
CA ALA A 202 24.03 5.83 10.22
C ALA A 202 24.78 7.16 10.41
N LYS A 203 25.81 7.15 11.28
CA LYS A 203 26.73 8.29 11.37
C LYS A 203 27.46 8.39 10.04
N SER A 204 27.22 9.46 9.29
CA SER A 204 28.03 9.84 8.12
C SER A 204 29.47 10.06 8.49
#